data_49b95d64f57c23d1750d3f3be31f568d
#
_entry.id   49b95d64f57c23d1750d3f3be31f568d
#
_cell.length_a   1.000
_cell.length_b   1.000
_cell.length_c   1.000
_cell.angle_alpha   90.00
_cell.angle_beta   90.00
_cell.angle_gamma   90.00
#
_symmetry.space_group_name_H-M   'P 1'
#
loop_
_entity.id
_entity.type
_entity.pdbx_description
1 polymer ?
#
loop_
_entity_poly.entity_id
_entity_poly.type
_entity_poly.pdbx_seq_one_letter_code
_entity_poly.pdbx_strand_id
1 'polypeptide(L)'
;MESFEPTVMFFGMTNSPATFQAIMNEILRDMINKGKVAAFVDDVLIGTETEEGHDEIVEEVLKRLEKNDLYVKPEKCVWKVRKIGFLGVIIGPNRIEMEKEKVDGVLSWPEPKNTKDIRKFLGLANYYKRFIKDFA
;
A
#
# COMPACT_ATOMS: atom_id res chain seq x y z
N MET A 1 -5.36 -19.56 36.29
CA MET A 1 -4.99 -19.05 34.96
C MET A 1 -4.85 -17.55 35.10
N GLU A 2 -3.66 -17.01 34.97
CA GLU A 2 -3.44 -15.57 35.07
C GLU A 2 -3.86 -14.90 33.77
N SER A 3 -4.57 -13.77 33.84
CA SER A 3 -4.93 -12.96 32.69
C SER A 3 -3.91 -11.83 32.56
N PHE A 4 -3.44 -11.59 31.34
CA PHE A 4 -2.50 -10.52 31.02
C PHE A 4 -3.20 -9.48 30.14
N GLU A 5 -3.00 -8.22 30.44
CA GLU A 5 -3.45 -7.11 29.64
C GLU A 5 -2.26 -6.52 28.88
N PRO A 6 -2.26 -6.53 27.51
CA PRO A 6 -1.16 -5.94 26.76
C PRO A 6 -1.21 -4.42 26.84
N THR A 7 -0.04 -3.83 27.04
CA THR A 7 0.12 -2.36 27.04
C THR A 7 0.41 -1.78 25.66
N VAL A 8 0.61 -2.65 24.67
CA VAL A 8 0.86 -2.27 23.26
C VAL A 8 -0.08 -3.03 22.34
N MET A 9 -0.40 -2.40 21.22
CA MET A 9 -1.19 -3.03 20.17
C MET A 9 -0.36 -4.12 19.47
N PHE A 10 -0.90 -5.34 19.38
CA PHE A 10 -0.22 -6.48 18.78
C PHE A 10 -1.00 -7.04 17.58
N PHE A 11 -0.31 -7.84 16.76
CA PHE A 11 -0.93 -8.51 15.61
C PHE A 11 -2.03 -9.49 16.05
N GLY A 12 -3.15 -9.48 15.31
CA GLY A 12 -4.29 -10.38 15.56
C GLY A 12 -5.47 -9.72 16.26
N MET A 13 -5.33 -8.52 16.79
CA MET A 13 -6.49 -7.74 17.24
C MET A 13 -7.27 -7.20 16.04
N THR A 14 -8.59 -7.30 16.08
CA THR A 14 -9.47 -6.93 14.97
C THR A 14 -9.28 -5.49 14.49
N ASN A 15 -9.04 -4.56 15.40
CA ASN A 15 -8.94 -3.12 15.08
C ASN A 15 -7.50 -2.62 14.88
N SER A 16 -6.48 -3.46 15.10
CA SER A 16 -5.08 -3.03 14.98
C SER A 16 -4.74 -2.41 13.63
N PRO A 17 -5.13 -3.00 12.47
CA PRO A 17 -4.79 -2.41 11.17
C PRO A 17 -5.44 -1.02 10.98
N ALA A 18 -6.70 -0.84 11.38
CA ALA A 18 -7.41 0.42 11.24
C ALA A 18 -6.82 1.51 12.16
N THR A 19 -6.47 1.14 13.39
CA THR A 19 -5.83 2.06 14.34
C THR A 19 -4.44 2.48 13.85
N PHE A 20 -3.64 1.52 13.36
CA PHE A 20 -2.31 1.84 12.81
C PHE A 20 -2.40 2.72 11.57
N GLN A 21 -3.34 2.45 10.66
CA GLN A 21 -3.61 3.31 9.50
C GLN A 21 -3.97 4.73 9.91
N ALA A 22 -4.80 4.90 10.96
CA ALA A 22 -5.17 6.22 11.47
C ALA A 22 -3.94 6.97 12.01
N ILE A 23 -3.06 6.29 12.74
CA ILE A 23 -1.80 6.87 13.24
C ILE A 23 -0.91 7.29 12.07
N MET A 24 -0.70 6.45 11.07
CA MET A 24 0.11 6.78 9.89
C MET A 24 -0.46 7.98 9.12
N ASN A 25 -1.78 8.04 8.96
CA ASN A 25 -2.46 9.17 8.32
C ASN A 25 -2.29 10.47 9.11
N GLU A 26 -2.25 10.41 10.44
CA GLU A 26 -2.03 11.59 11.29
C GLU A 26 -0.58 12.08 11.18
N ILE A 27 0.40 11.18 11.32
CA ILE A 27 1.83 11.51 11.27
C ILE A 27 2.22 12.13 9.91
N LEU A 28 1.64 11.61 8.81
CA LEU A 28 2.01 12.00 7.45
C LEU A 28 0.95 12.87 6.75
N ARG A 29 -0.03 13.39 7.48
CA ARG A 29 -1.24 14.07 6.97
C ARG A 29 -0.97 15.12 5.89
N ASP A 30 -0.09 16.06 6.19
CA ASP A 30 0.20 17.17 5.28
C ASP A 30 0.91 16.73 3.99
N MET A 31 1.76 15.71 4.07
CA MET A 31 2.43 15.12 2.92
C MET A 31 1.48 14.29 2.06
N ILE A 32 0.55 13.57 2.69
CA ILE A 32 -0.52 12.84 1.99
C ILE A 32 -1.44 13.83 1.28
N ASN A 33 -1.85 14.90 1.96
CA ASN A 33 -2.70 15.95 1.38
C ASN A 33 -2.03 16.68 0.20
N LYS A 34 -0.71 16.80 0.21
CA LYS A 34 0.07 17.35 -0.91
C LYS A 34 0.34 16.33 -2.03
N GLY A 35 -0.13 15.09 -1.88
CA GLY A 35 0.11 14.02 -2.86
C GLY A 35 1.57 13.56 -2.97
N LYS A 36 2.41 13.84 -1.97
CA LYS A 36 3.83 13.45 -1.95
C LYS A 36 4.05 12.08 -1.33
N VAL A 37 3.13 11.64 -0.48
CA VAL A 37 3.21 10.39 0.26
C VAL A 37 1.87 9.67 0.17
N ALA A 38 1.90 8.35 0.03
CA ALA A 38 0.77 7.47 0.26
C ALA A 38 1.17 6.44 1.33
N ALA A 39 0.30 6.22 2.30
CA ALA A 39 0.52 5.24 3.34
C ALA A 39 -0.64 4.23 3.36
N PHE A 40 -0.31 2.95 3.44
CA PHE A 40 -1.27 1.87 3.58
C PHE A 40 -0.72 0.85 4.56
N VAL A 41 -1.26 0.87 5.78
CA VAL A 41 -0.78 0.08 6.92
C VAL A 41 0.75 0.25 7.07
N ASP A 42 1.53 -0.80 6.80
CA ASP A 42 2.99 -0.82 6.96
C ASP A 42 3.75 -0.25 5.74
N ASP A 43 3.06 -0.08 4.60
CA ASP A 43 3.67 0.34 3.35
C ASP A 43 3.57 1.86 3.17
N VAL A 44 4.69 2.52 2.94
CA VAL A 44 4.78 3.97 2.65
C VAL A 44 5.40 4.16 1.28
N LEU A 45 4.67 4.82 0.39
CA LEU A 45 5.16 5.22 -0.93
C LEU A 45 5.44 6.71 -0.94
N ILE A 46 6.61 7.10 -1.42
CA ILE A 46 7.01 8.50 -1.59
C ILE A 46 7.19 8.79 -3.08
N GLY A 47 6.48 9.77 -3.61
CA GLY A 47 6.55 10.18 -5.00
C GLY A 47 6.86 11.68 -5.13
N THR A 48 7.85 12.02 -5.95
CA THR A 48 8.28 13.40 -6.20
C THR A 48 8.66 13.59 -7.67
N GLU A 49 8.71 14.83 -8.11
CA GLU A 49 9.08 15.17 -9.49
C GLU A 49 10.60 15.28 -9.68
N THR A 50 11.35 15.63 -8.63
CA THR A 50 12.81 15.82 -8.66
C THR A 50 13.50 14.93 -7.63
N GLU A 51 14.78 14.62 -7.85
CA GLU A 51 15.57 13.80 -6.92
C GLU A 51 15.89 14.56 -5.63
N GLU A 52 16.20 15.86 -5.71
CA GLU A 52 16.46 16.70 -4.54
C GLU A 52 15.22 16.79 -3.65
N GLY A 53 14.04 17.07 -4.26
CA GLY A 53 12.78 17.08 -3.53
C GLY A 53 12.38 15.70 -2.97
N HIS A 54 12.88 14.61 -3.60
CA HIS A 54 12.69 13.26 -3.07
C HIS A 54 13.45 13.05 -1.76
N ASP A 55 14.73 13.42 -1.73
CA ASP A 55 15.58 13.27 -0.54
C ASP A 55 15.02 14.08 0.65
N GLU A 56 14.55 15.30 0.41
CA GLU A 56 13.94 16.13 1.44
C GLU A 56 12.67 15.46 2.04
N ILE A 57 11.80 14.91 1.19
CA ILE A 57 10.59 14.24 1.66
C ILE A 57 10.91 12.93 2.39
N VAL A 58 11.87 12.15 1.89
CA VAL A 58 12.32 10.91 2.55
C VAL A 58 12.85 11.22 3.95
N GLU A 59 13.75 12.22 4.06
CA GLU A 59 14.32 12.63 5.36
C GLU A 59 13.23 13.07 6.34
N GLU A 60 12.26 13.87 5.88
CA GLU A 60 11.17 14.33 6.71
C GLU A 60 10.24 13.18 7.14
N VAL A 61 9.93 12.23 6.26
CA VAL A 61 9.16 11.02 6.61
C VAL A 61 9.88 10.22 7.69
N LEU A 62 11.18 9.96 7.51
CA LEU A 62 11.97 9.19 8.48
C LEU A 62 12.04 9.89 9.84
N LYS A 63 12.25 11.21 9.89
CA LYS A 63 12.23 12.01 11.12
C LYS A 63 10.88 11.93 11.85
N ARG A 64 9.77 11.97 11.12
CA ARG A 64 8.44 11.86 11.72
C ARG A 64 8.16 10.48 12.27
N LEU A 65 8.58 9.43 11.55
CA LEU A 65 8.45 8.06 12.05
C LEU A 65 9.27 7.88 13.33
N GLU A 66 10.53 8.27 13.33
CA GLU A 66 11.42 8.20 14.50
C GLU A 66 10.85 8.96 15.71
N LYS A 67 10.32 10.17 15.52
CA LYS A 67 9.69 10.97 16.58
C LYS A 67 8.47 10.28 17.21
N ASN A 68 7.85 9.34 16.52
CA ASN A 68 6.70 8.57 16.97
C ASN A 68 7.05 7.11 17.30
N ASP A 69 8.34 6.81 17.53
CA ASP A 69 8.85 5.46 17.86
C ASP A 69 8.50 4.41 16.80
N LEU A 70 8.39 4.82 15.53
CA LEU A 70 8.18 3.94 14.38
C LEU A 70 9.48 3.78 13.59
N TYR A 71 9.88 2.54 13.36
CA TYR A 71 11.15 2.22 12.71
C TYR A 71 10.94 1.44 11.43
N VAL A 72 11.72 1.76 10.41
CA VAL A 72 11.74 1.05 9.14
C VAL A 72 12.80 -0.04 9.14
N LYS A 73 12.59 -1.09 8.35
CA LYS A 73 13.60 -2.11 8.08
C LYS A 73 14.33 -1.74 6.79
N PRO A 74 15.61 -1.28 6.86
CA PRO A 74 16.34 -0.80 5.69
C PRO A 74 16.42 -1.83 4.56
N GLU A 75 16.52 -3.12 4.91
CA GLU A 75 16.58 -4.24 3.96
C GLU A 75 15.27 -4.48 3.18
N LYS A 76 14.16 -3.92 3.64
CA LYS A 76 12.87 -3.93 2.96
C LYS A 76 12.56 -2.66 2.20
N CYS A 77 13.37 -1.63 2.39
CA CYS A 77 13.17 -0.35 1.72
C CYS A 77 13.75 -0.38 0.31
N VAL A 78 12.99 0.17 -0.63
CA VAL A 78 13.43 0.36 -2.01
C VAL A 78 13.60 1.87 -2.23
N TRP A 79 14.80 2.28 -2.59
CA TRP A 79 15.19 3.68 -2.65
C TRP A 79 15.39 4.16 -4.10
N LYS A 80 14.94 5.39 -4.40
CA LYS A 80 15.26 6.13 -5.63
C LYS A 80 15.02 5.33 -6.92
N VAL A 81 13.89 4.63 -7.00
CA VAL A 81 13.51 3.89 -8.20
C VAL A 81 12.47 4.66 -9.01
N ARG A 82 12.52 4.53 -10.34
CA ARG A 82 11.54 5.15 -11.23
C ARG A 82 10.24 4.37 -11.36
N LYS A 83 10.26 3.10 -11.00
CA LYS A 83 9.09 2.22 -11.00
C LYS A 83 9.12 1.34 -9.77
N ILE A 84 7.97 1.17 -9.12
CA ILE A 84 7.83 0.35 -7.93
C ILE A 84 6.46 -0.32 -7.91
N GLY A 85 6.41 -1.57 -7.43
CA GLY A 85 5.17 -2.24 -7.05
C GLY A 85 4.61 -1.66 -5.76
N PHE A 86 3.34 -1.29 -5.76
CA PHE A 86 2.64 -0.80 -4.57
C PHE A 86 1.18 -1.23 -4.64
N LEU A 87 0.72 -1.98 -3.63
CA LEU A 87 -0.66 -2.47 -3.53
C LEU A 87 -1.17 -3.18 -4.80
N GLY A 88 -0.33 -4.04 -5.40
CA GLY A 88 -0.70 -4.85 -6.57
C GLY A 88 -0.72 -4.09 -7.90
N VAL A 89 -0.18 -2.87 -7.94
CA VAL A 89 0.03 -2.12 -9.18
C VAL A 89 1.48 -1.66 -9.27
N ILE A 90 1.96 -1.42 -10.48
CA ILE A 90 3.26 -0.80 -10.74
C ILE A 90 3.03 0.69 -10.95
N ILE A 91 3.66 1.50 -10.10
CA ILE A 91 3.64 2.96 -10.20
C ILE A 91 4.93 3.41 -10.86
N GLY A 92 4.83 4.19 -11.91
CA GLY A 92 5.94 4.79 -12.63
C GLY A 92 5.64 6.21 -13.09
N PRO A 93 6.59 6.88 -13.78
CA PRO A 93 6.40 8.24 -14.26
C PRO A 93 5.16 8.34 -15.18
N ASN A 94 4.19 9.15 -14.77
CA ASN A 94 2.95 9.43 -15.51
C ASN A 94 2.08 8.21 -15.85
N ARG A 95 2.29 7.05 -15.22
CA ARG A 95 1.48 5.85 -15.46
C ARG A 95 1.38 4.93 -14.26
N ILE A 96 0.25 4.22 -14.20
CA ILE A 96 0.03 3.11 -13.29
C ILE A 96 -0.33 1.89 -14.15
N GLU A 97 0.33 0.77 -13.89
CA GLU A 97 0.17 -0.47 -14.66
C GLU A 97 -0.23 -1.61 -13.71
N MET A 98 -0.90 -2.63 -14.22
CA MET A 98 -1.05 -3.89 -13.47
C MET A 98 0.27 -4.64 -13.44
N GLU A 99 0.55 -5.32 -12.32
CA GLU A 99 1.63 -6.30 -12.27
C GLU A 99 1.32 -7.45 -13.25
N LYS A 100 2.35 -7.89 -13.98
CA LYS A 100 2.18 -8.95 -14.99
C LYS A 100 1.55 -10.22 -14.42
N GLU A 101 1.98 -10.63 -13.23
CA GLU A 101 1.42 -11.80 -12.55
C GLU A 101 -0.09 -11.68 -12.29
N LYS A 102 -0.57 -10.46 -12.02
CA LYS A 102 -2.01 -10.21 -11.84
C LYS A 102 -2.78 -10.26 -13.15
N VAL A 103 -2.18 -9.75 -14.23
CA VAL A 103 -2.74 -9.88 -15.59
C VAL A 103 -2.84 -11.35 -15.97
N ASP A 104 -1.75 -12.10 -15.80
CA ASP A 104 -1.70 -13.54 -16.10
C ASP A 104 -2.72 -14.31 -15.24
N GLY A 105 -2.87 -13.95 -13.97
CA GLY A 105 -3.87 -14.53 -13.07
C GLY A 105 -5.32 -14.28 -13.51
N VAL A 106 -5.62 -13.12 -14.10
CA VAL A 106 -6.95 -12.84 -14.66
C VAL A 106 -7.16 -13.63 -15.97
N LEU A 107 -6.15 -13.66 -16.85
CA LEU A 107 -6.24 -14.33 -18.14
C LEU A 107 -6.34 -15.87 -18.01
N SER A 108 -5.69 -16.43 -17.01
CA SER A 108 -5.70 -17.87 -16.73
C SER A 108 -6.79 -18.29 -15.75
N TRP A 109 -7.72 -17.40 -15.39
CA TRP A 109 -8.77 -17.71 -14.42
C TRP A 109 -9.63 -18.87 -14.91
N PRO A 110 -9.83 -19.92 -14.10
CA PRO A 110 -10.62 -21.06 -14.52
C PRO A 110 -12.09 -20.69 -14.71
N GLU A 111 -12.77 -21.41 -15.60
CA GLU A 111 -14.20 -21.23 -15.83
C GLU A 111 -14.99 -21.41 -14.51
N PRO A 112 -15.85 -20.44 -14.13
CA PRO A 112 -16.59 -20.51 -12.88
C PRO A 112 -17.60 -21.66 -12.91
N LYS A 113 -17.58 -22.51 -11.89
CA LYS A 113 -18.49 -23.66 -11.77
C LYS A 113 -19.71 -23.38 -10.86
N ASN A 114 -19.67 -22.31 -10.11
CA ASN A 114 -20.72 -21.92 -9.17
C ASN A 114 -20.71 -20.41 -8.90
N THR A 115 -21.73 -19.91 -8.22
CA THR A 115 -21.88 -18.48 -7.89
C THR A 115 -20.76 -17.94 -6.99
N LYS A 116 -20.14 -18.79 -6.18
CA LYS A 116 -19.00 -18.40 -5.34
C LYS A 116 -17.77 -18.10 -6.18
N ASP A 117 -17.53 -18.88 -7.24
CA ASP A 117 -16.40 -18.66 -8.15
C ASP A 117 -16.59 -17.38 -8.97
N ILE A 118 -17.83 -17.11 -9.42
CA ILE A 118 -18.18 -15.84 -10.09
C ILE A 118 -17.90 -14.65 -9.17
N ARG A 119 -18.32 -14.71 -7.90
CA ARG A 119 -18.07 -13.62 -6.94
C ARG A 119 -16.58 -13.39 -6.69
N LYS A 120 -15.77 -14.44 -6.62
CA LYS A 120 -14.32 -14.34 -6.48
C LYS A 120 -13.69 -13.65 -7.69
N PHE A 121 -14.08 -14.08 -8.91
CA PHE A 121 -13.61 -13.47 -10.15
C PHE A 121 -13.98 -11.99 -10.23
N LEU A 122 -15.25 -11.67 -9.98
CA LEU A 122 -15.71 -10.28 -10.00
C LEU A 122 -15.04 -9.42 -8.92
N GLY A 123 -14.73 -9.98 -7.76
CA GLY A 123 -13.98 -9.29 -6.71
C GLY A 123 -12.58 -8.90 -7.18
N LEU A 124 -11.86 -9.82 -7.84
CA LEU A 124 -10.56 -9.55 -8.43
C LEU A 124 -10.66 -8.56 -9.61
N ALA A 125 -11.58 -8.80 -10.54
CA ALA A 125 -11.75 -7.97 -11.73
C ALA A 125 -12.15 -6.53 -11.35
N ASN A 126 -13.03 -6.35 -10.36
CA ASN A 126 -13.41 -5.03 -9.85
C ASN A 126 -12.24 -4.23 -9.26
N TYR A 127 -11.28 -4.90 -8.63
CA TYR A 127 -10.07 -4.22 -8.12
C TYR A 127 -9.27 -3.60 -9.26
N TYR A 128 -9.20 -4.30 -10.40
CA TYR A 128 -8.45 -3.87 -11.59
C TYR A 128 -9.32 -3.23 -12.68
N LYS A 129 -10.59 -2.96 -12.43
CA LYS A 129 -11.57 -2.46 -13.43
C LYS A 129 -11.06 -1.27 -14.25
N ARG A 130 -10.31 -0.36 -13.63
CA ARG A 130 -9.76 0.82 -14.31
C ARG A 130 -8.73 0.52 -15.42
N PHE A 131 -8.18 -0.70 -15.42
CA PHE A 131 -7.23 -1.16 -16.44
C PHE A 131 -7.90 -2.01 -17.53
N ILE A 132 -9.18 -2.35 -17.36
CA ILE A 132 -9.92 -3.20 -18.29
C ILE A 132 -10.81 -2.30 -19.13
N LYS A 133 -10.52 -2.29 -20.46
CA LYS A 133 -11.33 -1.52 -21.40
C LYS A 133 -12.77 -2.06 -21.42
N ASP A 134 -13.74 -1.16 -21.46
CA ASP A 134 -15.17 -1.48 -21.54
C ASP A 134 -15.68 -2.37 -20.39
N PHE A 135 -15.06 -2.28 -19.22
CA PHE A 135 -15.53 -2.91 -18.00
C PHE A 135 -16.74 -2.09 -17.49
N ALA A 136 -17.94 -2.55 -17.83
CA ALA A 136 -19.20 -1.88 -17.52
C ALA A 136 -19.53 -1.89 -16.01
#